data_6f8a747b516bf8b22b9be185e2995053
#
_entry.id   6f8a747b516bf8b22b9be185e2995053
#
_cell.length_a   1.000
_cell.length_b   1.000
_cell.length_c   1.000
_cell.angle_alpha   90.00
_cell.angle_beta   90.00
_cell.angle_gamma   90.00
#
_symmetry.space_group_name_H-M   'P 1'
#
loop_
_entity.id
_entity.type
_entity.pdbx_description
1 polymer ?
#
loop_
_entity_poly.entity_id
_entity_poly.type
_entity_poly.pdbx_seq_one_letter_code
_entity_poly.pdbx_strand_id
1 'polypeptide(L)'
;SAYLQISMKDQFVPKMKYTYMYTSPEKYRNPIFWQMSISEAGNILSAGYLAFGHKWNSKDKKMFKNPYAQFFKIETDWRKKWSINDHDQFVAHAAAGIIWSYGNSSAPPYNEQLYVGGANSIRAFTMRTVGPGGYMPTEATTSYLDQTGDMKLLFNLEYRPRLFGNLYGAVFLDAGNVWSLKDNDYRPESKFEFKNMFSQMAMGTGVGLRYDLDFFVIRVDWGIGLHLPYKSGFYNVPSFKKSQTLHLAIGYPF
;
A
#
# COMPACT_ATOMS: atom_id res chain seq x y z
N SER A 1 -11.69 -4.89 17.99
CA SER A 1 -11.31 -3.62 18.62
C SER A 1 -12.30 -2.52 18.26
N ALA A 2 -12.41 -1.48 19.09
CA ALA A 2 -13.28 -0.32 18.83
C ALA A 2 -12.92 0.40 17.51
N TYR A 3 -11.63 0.46 17.17
CA TYR A 3 -11.16 1.03 15.91
C TYR A 3 -11.71 0.31 14.68
N LEU A 4 -11.66 -1.03 14.67
CA LEU A 4 -12.22 -1.83 13.58
C LEU A 4 -13.73 -1.67 13.47
N GLN A 5 -14.45 -1.67 14.61
CA GLN A 5 -15.88 -1.43 14.62
C GLN A 5 -16.24 -0.05 14.02
N ILE A 6 -15.44 0.99 14.31
CA ILE A 6 -15.64 2.32 13.74
C ILE A 6 -15.33 2.35 12.25
N SER A 7 -14.23 1.74 11.82
CA SER A 7 -13.80 1.77 10.41
C SER A 7 -14.65 0.88 9.50
N MET A 8 -15.26 -0.17 10.03
CA MET A 8 -16.15 -1.10 9.31
C MET A 8 -17.63 -0.75 9.43
N LYS A 9 -17.97 0.29 10.19
CA LYS A 9 -19.35 0.75 10.34
C LYS A 9 -19.87 1.27 9.00
N ASP A 10 -21.14 1.01 8.72
CA ASP A 10 -21.83 1.59 7.58
C ASP A 10 -21.77 3.11 7.64
N GLN A 11 -21.18 3.71 6.61
CA GLN A 11 -21.04 5.14 6.49
C GLN A 11 -21.08 5.57 5.04
N PHE A 12 -21.60 6.75 4.81
CA PHE A 12 -21.63 7.36 3.49
C PHE A 12 -20.24 7.98 3.20
N VAL A 13 -19.69 7.76 2.00
CA VAL A 13 -18.35 8.29 1.62
C VAL A 13 -18.51 9.20 0.39
N PRO A 14 -18.93 10.46 0.58
CA PRO A 14 -19.00 11.44 -0.51
C PRO A 14 -17.58 11.92 -0.83
N LYS A 15 -16.91 11.23 -1.77
CA LYS A 15 -15.49 11.42 -2.07
C LYS A 15 -15.30 12.13 -3.41
N MET A 16 -14.43 13.13 -3.42
CA MET A 16 -13.83 13.68 -4.64
C MET A 16 -12.37 13.24 -4.73
N LYS A 17 -11.94 12.88 -5.95
CA LYS A 17 -10.56 12.48 -6.22
C LYS A 17 -10.05 13.21 -7.46
N TYR A 18 -8.92 13.87 -7.32
CA TYR A 18 -8.13 14.39 -8.43
C TYR A 18 -6.89 13.52 -8.62
N THR A 19 -6.62 13.14 -9.86
CA THR A 19 -5.43 12.34 -10.20
C THR A 19 -4.66 13.04 -11.31
N TYR A 20 -3.39 13.31 -11.06
CA TYR A 20 -2.42 13.74 -12.05
C TYR A 20 -1.56 12.55 -12.47
N MET A 21 -1.37 12.37 -13.78
CA MET A 21 -0.50 11.33 -14.32
C MET A 21 0.46 11.95 -15.33
N TYR A 22 1.73 11.59 -15.19
CA TYR A 22 2.78 11.90 -16.14
C TYR A 22 3.40 10.60 -16.66
N THR A 23 3.48 10.47 -17.96
CA THR A 23 4.20 9.37 -18.63
C THR A 23 5.17 9.97 -19.62
N SER A 24 6.42 9.52 -19.57
CA SER A 24 7.43 9.93 -20.57
C SER A 24 6.96 9.59 -21.98
N PRO A 25 7.21 10.43 -22.98
CA PRO A 25 6.96 10.10 -24.38
C PRO A 25 7.63 8.78 -24.79
N GLU A 26 7.01 8.03 -25.69
CA GLU A 26 7.48 6.71 -26.16
C GLU A 26 8.91 6.71 -26.73
N LYS A 27 9.36 7.85 -27.27
CA LYS A 27 10.73 8.01 -27.80
C LYS A 27 11.83 7.88 -26.74
N TYR A 28 11.51 7.97 -25.44
CA TYR A 28 12.51 7.85 -24.39
C TYR A 28 12.81 6.38 -24.10
N ARG A 29 14.09 6.00 -24.23
CA ARG A 29 14.58 4.65 -23.92
C ARG A 29 14.34 4.24 -22.46
N ASN A 30 14.38 5.21 -21.55
CA ASN A 30 14.24 5.01 -20.11
C ASN A 30 13.04 5.80 -19.55
N PRO A 31 11.81 5.36 -19.79
CA PRO A 31 10.62 6.10 -19.43
C PRO A 31 10.43 6.22 -17.91
N ILE A 32 9.80 7.31 -17.53
CA ILE A 32 9.31 7.58 -16.17
C ILE A 32 7.78 7.59 -16.23
N PHE A 33 7.16 6.97 -15.27
CA PHE A 33 5.76 7.14 -14.94
C PHE A 33 5.65 7.74 -13.54
N TRP A 34 4.80 8.73 -13.38
CA TRP A 34 4.47 9.31 -12.09
C TRP A 34 2.98 9.60 -12.02
N GLN A 35 2.36 9.12 -10.95
CA GLN A 35 0.98 9.39 -10.63
C GLN A 35 0.90 9.98 -9.23
N MET A 36 0.07 11.01 -9.09
CA MET A 36 -0.28 11.60 -7.79
C MET A 36 -1.80 11.73 -7.70
N SER A 37 -2.38 11.26 -6.62
CA SER A 37 -3.81 11.37 -6.36
C SER A 37 -4.05 12.09 -5.04
N ILE A 38 -4.94 13.05 -5.07
CA ILE A 38 -5.46 13.75 -3.89
C ILE A 38 -6.94 13.44 -3.79
N SER A 39 -7.37 12.96 -2.64
CA SER A 39 -8.78 12.65 -2.37
C SER A 39 -9.24 13.36 -1.10
N GLU A 40 -10.46 13.85 -1.13
CA GLU A 40 -11.14 14.35 0.06
C GLU A 40 -12.51 13.69 0.16
N ALA A 41 -13.02 13.54 1.36
CA ALA A 41 -14.38 13.09 1.60
C ALA A 41 -15.05 13.90 2.72
N GLY A 42 -16.32 14.21 2.51
CA GLY A 42 -17.19 14.82 3.53
C GLY A 42 -16.96 16.30 3.83
N ASN A 43 -16.00 16.97 3.21
CA ASN A 43 -15.70 18.38 3.51
C ASN A 43 -16.81 19.32 3.03
N ILE A 44 -17.36 19.09 1.85
CA ILE A 44 -18.47 19.90 1.33
C ILE A 44 -19.68 19.78 2.23
N LEU A 45 -20.02 18.57 2.68
CA LEU A 45 -21.12 18.35 3.62
C LEU A 45 -20.86 19.03 4.96
N SER A 46 -19.64 18.92 5.48
CA SER A 46 -19.27 19.58 6.73
C SER A 46 -19.29 21.10 6.62
N ALA A 47 -18.93 21.68 5.46
CA ALA A 47 -19.06 23.10 5.19
C ALA A 47 -20.54 23.54 5.17
N GLY A 48 -21.43 22.73 4.58
CA GLY A 48 -22.87 22.95 4.65
C GLY A 48 -23.38 22.95 6.10
N TYR A 49 -23.02 21.94 6.89
CA TYR A 49 -23.38 21.88 8.31
C TYR A 49 -22.85 23.08 9.11
N LEU A 50 -21.63 23.55 8.82
CA LEU A 50 -21.06 24.74 9.44
C LEU A 50 -21.91 26.00 9.16
N ALA A 51 -22.38 26.14 7.92
CA ALA A 51 -23.28 27.26 7.53
C ALA A 51 -24.62 27.26 8.29
N PHE A 52 -25.05 26.07 8.76
CA PHE A 52 -26.26 25.94 9.61
C PHE A 52 -25.93 25.93 11.12
N GLY A 53 -24.73 26.36 11.53
CA GLY A 53 -24.36 26.55 12.94
C GLY A 53 -23.79 25.32 13.65
N HIS A 54 -23.56 24.21 12.96
CA HIS A 54 -22.90 23.07 13.53
C HIS A 54 -21.38 23.27 13.61
N LYS A 55 -20.72 22.68 14.62
CA LYS A 55 -19.26 22.74 14.72
C LYS A 55 -18.61 21.83 13.67
N TRP A 56 -17.47 22.27 13.10
CA TRP A 56 -16.72 21.48 12.14
C TRP A 56 -16.34 20.09 12.66
N ASN A 57 -15.91 20.01 13.91
CA ASN A 57 -15.43 18.76 14.56
C ASN A 57 -16.55 17.96 15.27
N SER A 58 -17.83 18.31 15.12
CA SER A 58 -18.88 17.48 15.67
C SER A 58 -18.97 16.15 14.90
N LYS A 59 -19.22 15.06 15.65
CA LYS A 59 -19.25 13.68 15.12
C LYS A 59 -20.65 13.09 14.98
N ASP A 60 -21.66 13.95 15.02
CA ASP A 60 -23.08 13.63 14.95
C ASP A 60 -23.72 13.91 13.59
N LYS A 61 -22.93 14.42 12.65
CA LYS A 61 -23.41 14.81 11.32
C LYS A 61 -23.74 13.59 10.46
N LYS A 62 -24.90 13.62 9.81
CA LYS A 62 -25.42 12.50 9.04
C LYS A 62 -25.85 12.96 7.65
N MET A 63 -25.77 12.06 6.67
CA MET A 63 -26.39 12.19 5.37
C MET A 63 -27.27 10.96 5.12
N PHE A 64 -28.53 11.17 4.72
CA PHE A 64 -29.52 10.09 4.56
C PHE A 64 -29.63 9.18 5.79
N LYS A 65 -29.63 9.75 7.00
CA LYS A 65 -29.67 9.06 8.31
C LYS A 65 -28.41 8.31 8.70
N ASN A 66 -27.42 8.17 7.82
CA ASN A 66 -26.14 7.50 8.10
C ASN A 66 -25.02 8.52 8.35
N PRO A 67 -24.06 8.22 9.22
CA PRO A 67 -22.86 9.04 9.36
C PRO A 67 -22.10 9.06 8.04
N TYR A 68 -21.42 10.15 7.74
CA TYR A 68 -20.54 10.22 6.58
C TYR A 68 -19.07 10.29 7.00
N ALA A 69 -18.21 9.71 6.18
CA ALA A 69 -16.76 9.77 6.38
C ALA A 69 -16.21 11.16 6.05
N GLN A 70 -15.26 11.63 6.86
CA GLN A 70 -14.53 12.86 6.60
C GLN A 70 -13.03 12.61 6.72
N PHE A 71 -12.32 12.71 5.59
CA PHE A 71 -10.88 12.50 5.52
C PHE A 71 -10.24 13.24 4.36
N PHE A 72 -8.92 13.34 4.41
CA PHE A 72 -8.06 13.79 3.32
C PHE A 72 -7.00 12.71 3.07
N LYS A 73 -6.75 12.38 1.79
CA LYS A 73 -5.82 11.32 1.39
C LYS A 73 -4.95 11.77 0.23
N ILE A 74 -3.66 11.53 0.34
CA ILE A 74 -2.70 11.73 -0.73
C ILE A 74 -2.01 10.39 -1.00
N GLU A 75 -1.91 10.02 -2.27
CA GLU A 75 -1.17 8.85 -2.73
C GLU A 75 -0.29 9.23 -3.91
N THR A 76 0.92 8.71 -3.97
CA THR A 76 1.82 8.87 -5.11
C THR A 76 2.43 7.52 -5.50
N ASP A 77 2.62 7.33 -6.79
CA ASP A 77 3.22 6.15 -7.41
C ASP A 77 4.23 6.61 -8.45
N TRP A 78 5.45 6.17 -8.34
CA TRP A 78 6.53 6.53 -9.23
C TRP A 78 7.21 5.28 -9.74
N ARG A 79 7.45 5.22 -11.06
CA ARG A 79 8.09 4.10 -11.74
C ARG A 79 9.15 4.60 -12.70
N LYS A 80 10.29 3.95 -12.69
CA LYS A 80 11.39 4.20 -13.60
C LYS A 80 11.85 2.90 -14.23
N LYS A 81 11.90 2.88 -15.55
CA LYS A 81 12.46 1.77 -16.32
C LYS A 81 13.78 2.18 -16.94
N TRP A 82 14.78 1.32 -16.86
CA TRP A 82 16.04 1.41 -17.57
C TRP A 82 16.18 0.21 -18.50
N SER A 83 16.37 0.46 -19.78
CA SER A 83 16.73 -0.56 -20.76
C SER A 83 18.24 -0.73 -20.74
N ILE A 84 18.71 -1.85 -20.16
CA ILE A 84 20.14 -2.17 -20.03
C ILE A 84 20.70 -2.48 -21.43
N ASN A 85 19.97 -3.29 -22.18
CA ASN A 85 20.21 -3.60 -23.58
C ASN A 85 18.87 -3.71 -24.32
N ASP A 86 18.84 -4.26 -25.53
CA ASP A 86 17.61 -4.40 -26.32
C ASP A 86 16.64 -5.47 -25.76
N HIS A 87 17.08 -6.24 -24.77
CA HIS A 87 16.33 -7.39 -24.24
C HIS A 87 16.08 -7.31 -22.73
N ASP A 88 16.99 -6.68 -21.99
CA ASP A 88 16.97 -6.68 -20.52
C ASP A 88 16.55 -5.32 -19.97
N GLN A 89 15.75 -5.36 -18.92
CA GLN A 89 15.23 -4.17 -18.26
C GLN A 89 15.48 -4.22 -16.76
N PHE A 90 15.75 -3.05 -16.20
CA PHE A 90 15.70 -2.82 -14.76
C PHE A 90 14.58 -1.84 -14.45
N VAL A 91 13.76 -2.15 -13.45
CA VAL A 91 12.63 -1.32 -13.07
C VAL A 91 12.70 -1.02 -11.58
N ALA A 92 12.56 0.27 -11.24
CA ALA A 92 12.37 0.73 -9.88
C ALA A 92 10.96 1.31 -9.73
N HIS A 93 10.33 1.00 -8.62
CA HIS A 93 9.02 1.49 -8.23
C HIS A 93 9.07 2.02 -6.80
N ALA A 94 8.44 3.16 -6.56
CA ALA A 94 8.23 3.71 -5.24
C ALA A 94 6.80 4.22 -5.13
N ALA A 95 6.13 3.86 -4.05
CA ALA A 95 4.79 4.36 -3.74
C ALA A 95 4.70 4.83 -2.29
N ALA A 96 3.99 5.90 -2.08
CA ALA A 96 3.70 6.44 -0.76
C ALA A 96 2.25 6.87 -0.66
N GLY A 97 1.69 6.81 0.53
CA GLY A 97 0.33 7.28 0.80
C GLY A 97 0.18 7.74 2.23
N ILE A 98 -0.76 8.65 2.42
CA ILE A 98 -1.13 9.16 3.73
C ILE A 98 -2.61 9.50 3.74
N ILE A 99 -3.29 9.17 4.83
CA ILE A 99 -4.71 9.47 5.04
C ILE A 99 -4.92 10.02 6.45
N TRP A 100 -5.66 11.12 6.54
CA TRP A 100 -6.08 11.72 7.81
C TRP A 100 -7.59 11.78 7.89
N SER A 101 -8.13 11.21 8.96
CA SER A 101 -9.54 11.39 9.34
C SER A 101 -9.66 12.50 10.36
N TYR A 102 -10.64 13.35 10.17
CA TYR A 102 -10.90 14.49 11.05
C TYR A 102 -12.39 14.82 11.05
N GLY A 103 -12.79 15.88 11.76
CA GLY A 103 -14.16 16.38 11.78
C GLY A 103 -15.14 15.30 12.23
N ASN A 104 -16.00 14.86 11.32
CA ASN A 104 -17.04 13.86 11.57
C ASN A 104 -16.49 12.42 11.78
N SER A 105 -15.26 12.14 11.37
CA SER A 105 -14.65 10.81 11.45
C SER A 105 -13.54 10.70 12.48
N SER A 106 -13.50 9.59 13.21
CA SER A 106 -12.40 9.23 14.12
C SER A 106 -11.39 8.28 13.47
N ALA A 107 -11.81 7.55 12.43
CA ALA A 107 -10.99 6.65 11.64
C ALA A 107 -11.45 6.70 10.18
N PRO A 108 -10.56 6.44 9.22
CA PRO A 108 -10.95 6.31 7.84
C PRO A 108 -11.76 5.02 7.64
N PRO A 109 -12.66 4.97 6.64
CA PRO A 109 -13.32 3.73 6.24
C PRO A 109 -12.29 2.65 5.93
N TYR A 110 -12.58 1.41 6.30
CA TYR A 110 -11.67 0.28 6.13
C TYR A 110 -11.15 0.14 4.68
N ASN A 111 -12.02 0.38 3.70
CA ASN A 111 -11.66 0.31 2.28
C ASN A 111 -10.75 1.45 1.80
N GLU A 112 -10.64 2.53 2.57
CA GLU A 112 -9.76 3.66 2.26
C GLU A 112 -8.41 3.57 2.99
N GLN A 113 -8.29 2.68 3.98
CA GLN A 113 -7.04 2.48 4.71
C GLN A 113 -5.94 1.91 3.81
N LEU A 114 -4.71 2.27 4.12
CA LEU A 114 -3.54 1.84 3.38
C LEU A 114 -3.04 0.49 3.89
N TYR A 115 -2.53 -0.34 2.99
CA TYR A 115 -1.95 -1.65 3.31
C TYR A 115 -0.81 -1.98 2.36
N VAL A 116 0.01 -2.98 2.71
CA VAL A 116 1.06 -3.56 1.88
C VAL A 116 0.96 -5.09 1.87
N GLY A 117 1.78 -5.74 1.05
CA GLY A 117 1.73 -7.17 0.77
C GLY A 117 0.90 -7.50 -0.48
N GLY A 118 1.13 -8.68 -1.03
CA GLY A 118 0.48 -9.17 -2.23
C GLY A 118 1.28 -8.97 -3.52
N ALA A 119 0.74 -9.48 -4.60
CA ALA A 119 1.40 -9.62 -5.91
C ALA A 119 1.91 -8.31 -6.54
N ASN A 120 1.33 -7.17 -6.21
CA ASN A 120 1.71 -5.85 -6.71
C ASN A 120 2.29 -4.93 -5.61
N SER A 121 2.79 -5.52 -4.54
CA SER A 121 3.34 -4.80 -3.40
C SER A 121 4.60 -5.50 -2.91
N ILE A 122 4.62 -6.08 -1.72
CA ILE A 122 5.72 -6.89 -1.21
C ILE A 122 5.38 -8.35 -1.47
N ARG A 123 5.93 -8.92 -2.54
CA ARG A 123 5.55 -10.25 -3.07
C ARG A 123 5.90 -11.43 -2.16
N ALA A 124 6.76 -11.21 -1.18
CA ALA A 124 7.07 -12.21 -0.18
C ALA A 124 5.99 -12.38 0.90
N PHE A 125 4.99 -11.48 0.93
CA PHE A 125 3.94 -11.47 1.93
C PHE A 125 2.56 -11.42 1.26
N THR A 126 1.59 -12.08 1.87
CA THR A 126 0.20 -11.97 1.44
C THR A 126 -0.35 -10.57 1.72
N MET A 127 -1.43 -10.22 1.03
CA MET A 127 -2.08 -8.92 1.20
C MET A 127 -2.52 -8.70 2.64
N ARG A 128 -2.22 -7.52 3.22
CA ARG A 128 -2.60 -7.15 4.59
C ARG A 128 -2.03 -8.09 5.66
N THR A 129 -0.77 -8.49 5.54
CA THR A 129 -0.07 -9.29 6.55
C THR A 129 1.20 -8.62 7.08
N VAL A 130 1.36 -7.32 6.81
CA VAL A 130 2.52 -6.53 7.22
C VAL A 130 2.06 -5.23 7.89
N GLY A 131 2.68 -4.91 9.02
CA GLY A 131 2.44 -3.69 9.79
C GLY A 131 1.13 -3.72 10.60
N PRO A 132 0.72 -2.58 11.12
CA PRO A 132 1.38 -1.28 11.04
C PRO A 132 2.62 -1.21 11.95
N GLY A 133 3.66 -0.52 11.44
CA GLY A 133 4.93 -0.35 12.16
C GLY A 133 5.54 -1.67 12.61
N GLY A 134 5.93 -1.76 13.87
CA GLY A 134 6.42 -2.96 14.53
C GLY A 134 5.33 -3.85 15.17
N TYR A 135 4.06 -3.58 14.89
CA TYR A 135 2.96 -4.35 15.48
C TYR A 135 2.98 -5.82 15.05
N MET A 136 2.94 -6.71 16.02
CA MET A 136 2.77 -8.14 15.83
C MET A 136 1.32 -8.55 16.18
N PRO A 137 0.52 -9.04 15.21
CA PRO A 137 -0.83 -9.49 15.48
C PRO A 137 -0.82 -10.73 16.39
N THR A 138 -1.68 -10.73 17.41
CA THR A 138 -1.78 -11.82 18.41
C THR A 138 -2.70 -12.96 17.96
N GLU A 139 -3.65 -12.65 17.06
CA GLU A 139 -4.62 -13.62 16.54
C GLU A 139 -4.50 -13.78 15.03
N ALA A 140 -4.19 -14.98 14.57
CA ALA A 140 -3.99 -15.27 13.15
C ALA A 140 -5.26 -15.11 12.28
N THR A 141 -6.45 -15.30 12.87
CA THR A 141 -7.73 -15.34 12.14
C THR A 141 -8.26 -13.97 11.73
N THR A 142 -7.90 -12.91 12.45
CA THR A 142 -8.36 -11.53 12.21
C THR A 142 -7.22 -10.57 11.91
N SER A 143 -5.99 -11.07 11.82
CA SER A 143 -4.79 -10.23 11.66
C SER A 143 -4.84 -9.32 10.44
N TYR A 144 -5.40 -9.78 9.32
CA TYR A 144 -5.52 -8.99 8.10
C TYR A 144 -6.42 -7.74 8.27
N LEU A 145 -7.36 -7.75 9.21
CA LEU A 145 -8.20 -6.60 9.52
C LEU A 145 -7.43 -5.52 10.27
N ASP A 146 -6.48 -5.93 11.09
CA ASP A 146 -5.66 -5.03 11.89
C ASP A 146 -4.43 -4.51 11.16
N GLN A 147 -4.02 -5.16 10.07
CA GLN A 147 -2.78 -4.81 9.36
C GLN A 147 -3.00 -3.80 8.24
N THR A 148 -3.53 -2.67 8.63
CA THR A 148 -3.70 -1.46 7.82
C THR A 148 -3.13 -0.25 8.55
N GLY A 149 -2.87 0.83 7.83
CA GLY A 149 -2.31 2.06 8.41
C GLY A 149 -2.83 3.34 7.78
N ASP A 150 -2.43 4.44 8.39
CA ASP A 150 -2.72 5.79 7.92
C ASP A 150 -1.61 6.33 6.99
N MET A 151 -0.43 5.74 7.03
CA MET A 151 0.72 6.05 6.17
C MET A 151 1.28 4.76 5.55
N LYS A 152 1.73 4.85 4.31
CA LYS A 152 2.34 3.75 3.56
C LYS A 152 3.61 4.20 2.87
N LEU A 153 4.63 3.34 2.89
CA LEU A 153 5.81 3.42 2.02
C LEU A 153 6.03 2.06 1.37
N LEU A 154 6.36 2.06 0.09
CA LEU A 154 6.64 0.86 -0.70
C LEU A 154 7.75 1.15 -1.69
N PHE A 155 8.71 0.23 -1.78
CA PHE A 155 9.83 0.26 -2.72
C PHE A 155 9.99 -1.11 -3.35
N ASN A 156 10.15 -1.14 -4.66
CA ASN A 156 10.38 -2.36 -5.42
C ASN A 156 11.50 -2.13 -6.43
N LEU A 157 12.35 -3.12 -6.57
CA LEU A 157 13.37 -3.21 -7.61
C LEU A 157 13.19 -4.52 -8.34
N GLU A 158 13.24 -4.51 -9.67
CA GLU A 158 13.09 -5.72 -10.48
C GLU A 158 14.02 -5.68 -11.69
N TYR A 159 14.84 -6.72 -11.84
CA TYR A 159 15.60 -7.00 -13.04
C TYR A 159 14.85 -8.03 -13.89
N ARG A 160 14.64 -7.72 -15.17
CA ARG A 160 13.87 -8.50 -16.14
C ARG A 160 14.74 -8.90 -17.32
N PRO A 161 15.51 -10.00 -17.25
CA PRO A 161 16.21 -10.55 -18.39
C PRO A 161 15.26 -11.24 -19.35
N ARG A 162 15.46 -11.06 -20.65
CA ARG A 162 14.79 -11.86 -21.66
C ARG A 162 15.43 -13.25 -21.71
N LEU A 163 14.64 -14.31 -21.56
CA LEU A 163 15.14 -15.67 -21.60
C LEU A 163 15.14 -16.21 -23.03
N PHE A 164 13.98 -16.27 -23.66
CA PHE A 164 13.80 -16.60 -25.07
C PHE A 164 12.39 -16.20 -25.56
N GLY A 165 12.28 -15.87 -26.84
CA GLY A 165 11.00 -15.46 -27.43
C GLY A 165 10.32 -14.34 -26.62
N ASN A 166 9.12 -14.60 -26.14
CA ASN A 166 8.33 -13.69 -25.31
C ASN A 166 8.38 -14.05 -23.82
N LEU A 167 9.31 -14.90 -23.41
CA LEU A 167 9.51 -15.28 -22.01
C LEU A 167 10.62 -14.45 -21.38
N TYR A 168 10.31 -13.80 -20.27
CA TYR A 168 11.21 -13.03 -19.43
C TYR A 168 11.32 -13.63 -18.04
N GLY A 169 12.53 -13.65 -17.49
CA GLY A 169 12.75 -13.88 -16.08
C GLY A 169 12.48 -12.63 -15.27
N ALA A 170 12.45 -12.77 -13.97
CA ALA A 170 12.51 -11.66 -13.03
C ALA A 170 13.27 -12.05 -11.78
N VAL A 171 14.08 -11.13 -11.27
CA VAL A 171 14.65 -11.17 -9.92
C VAL A 171 14.27 -9.85 -9.26
N PHE A 172 13.77 -9.92 -8.04
CA PHE A 172 13.23 -8.72 -7.41
C PHE A 172 13.58 -8.58 -5.93
N LEU A 173 13.54 -7.35 -5.47
CA LEU A 173 13.65 -6.95 -4.07
C LEU A 173 12.50 -5.99 -3.77
N ASP A 174 11.69 -6.32 -2.77
CA ASP A 174 10.57 -5.53 -2.32
C ASP A 174 10.77 -5.12 -0.87
N ALA A 175 10.42 -3.88 -0.53
CA ALA A 175 10.44 -3.38 0.83
C ALA A 175 9.28 -2.42 1.07
N GLY A 176 8.67 -2.45 2.25
CA GLY A 176 7.58 -1.54 2.57
C GLY A 176 6.96 -1.81 3.94
N ASN A 177 6.15 -0.87 4.36
CA ASN A 177 5.31 -1.00 5.55
C ASN A 177 4.18 0.03 5.52
N VAL A 178 3.26 -0.12 6.44
CA VAL A 178 2.27 0.90 6.82
C VAL A 178 2.46 1.28 8.27
N TRP A 179 2.02 2.47 8.65
CA TRP A 179 2.09 2.97 10.03
C TRP A 179 0.81 3.70 10.40
N SER A 180 0.52 3.74 11.68
CA SER A 180 -0.50 4.62 12.25
C SER A 180 0.09 6.03 12.46
N LEU A 181 -0.74 7.05 12.25
CA LEU A 181 -0.41 8.44 12.59
C LEU A 181 -1.05 8.89 13.91
N LYS A 182 -1.75 7.99 14.60
CA LYS A 182 -2.49 8.27 15.84
C LYS A 182 -1.63 8.00 17.05
N ASP A 183 -1.69 8.90 18.03
CA ASP A 183 -0.99 8.73 19.31
C ASP A 183 -1.61 7.62 20.18
N ASN A 184 -2.91 7.42 20.05
CA ASN A 184 -3.69 6.46 20.87
C ASN A 184 -4.16 5.27 20.02
N ASP A 185 -3.28 4.71 19.20
CA ASP A 185 -3.58 3.45 18.50
C ASP A 185 -3.47 2.28 19.49
N TYR A 186 -4.46 1.38 19.48
CA TYR A 186 -4.48 0.21 20.37
C TYR A 186 -3.42 -0.85 20.00
N ARG A 187 -2.77 -0.71 18.82
CA ARG A 187 -1.73 -1.62 18.34
C ARG A 187 -0.36 -1.11 18.79
N PRO A 188 0.33 -1.83 19.68
CA PRO A 188 1.65 -1.43 20.16
C PRO A 188 2.65 -1.27 18.99
N GLU A 189 3.54 -0.29 19.08
CA GLU A 189 4.59 0.00 18.08
C GLU A 189 4.08 0.31 16.66
N SER A 190 2.78 0.58 16.49
CA SER A 190 2.16 0.88 15.20
C SER A 190 2.44 2.30 14.72
N LYS A 191 2.72 3.23 15.64
CA LYS A 191 2.91 4.64 15.34
C LYS A 191 4.16 4.89 14.50
N PHE A 192 4.04 5.77 13.51
CA PHE A 192 5.19 6.21 12.73
C PHE A 192 6.18 7.02 13.59
N GLU A 193 7.43 6.56 13.61
CA GLU A 193 8.57 7.26 14.16
C GLU A 193 9.72 7.20 13.16
N PHE A 194 10.24 8.34 12.76
CA PHE A 194 11.27 8.43 11.72
C PHE A 194 12.52 7.58 12.06
N LYS A 195 12.90 7.51 13.34
CA LYS A 195 14.05 6.71 13.81
C LYS A 195 13.87 5.21 13.58
N ASN A 196 12.62 4.72 13.57
CA ASN A 196 12.28 3.29 13.43
C ASN A 196 11.88 2.93 12.00
N MET A 197 11.76 3.89 11.09
CA MET A 197 11.23 3.70 9.74
C MET A 197 11.94 2.57 9.00
N PHE A 198 13.27 2.57 8.98
CA PHE A 198 14.03 1.53 8.25
C PHE A 198 14.02 0.17 8.95
N SER A 199 14.10 0.14 10.28
CA SER A 199 14.05 -1.12 11.03
C SER A 199 12.69 -1.80 10.99
N GLN A 200 11.63 -1.04 10.74
CA GLN A 200 10.27 -1.55 10.60
C GLN A 200 9.86 -1.82 9.14
N MET A 201 10.75 -1.69 8.15
CA MET A 201 10.45 -2.07 6.77
C MET A 201 10.42 -3.59 6.63
N ALA A 202 9.28 -4.17 6.26
CA ALA A 202 9.25 -5.55 5.80
C ALA A 202 10.03 -5.67 4.49
N MET A 203 10.80 -6.73 4.32
CA MET A 203 11.60 -6.96 3.13
C MET A 203 11.41 -8.37 2.60
N GLY A 204 11.41 -8.50 1.29
CA GLY A 204 11.37 -9.78 0.60
C GLY A 204 12.08 -9.72 -0.74
N THR A 205 12.50 -10.86 -1.21
CA THR A 205 13.11 -11.06 -2.51
C THR A 205 12.42 -12.20 -3.24
N GLY A 206 12.80 -12.47 -4.45
CA GLY A 206 12.29 -13.64 -5.16
C GLY A 206 12.65 -13.64 -6.63
N VAL A 207 12.11 -14.63 -7.29
CA VAL A 207 12.25 -14.85 -8.73
C VAL A 207 10.88 -15.01 -9.37
N GLY A 208 10.80 -14.74 -10.66
CA GLY A 208 9.54 -14.91 -11.38
C GLY A 208 9.74 -15.12 -12.86
N LEU A 209 8.63 -15.48 -13.51
CA LEU A 209 8.52 -15.61 -14.95
C LEU A 209 7.43 -14.67 -15.47
N ARG A 210 7.65 -14.13 -16.66
CA ARG A 210 6.74 -13.23 -17.38
C ARG A 210 6.59 -13.78 -18.79
N TYR A 211 5.39 -14.14 -19.18
CA TYR A 211 5.10 -14.52 -20.56
C TYR A 211 4.25 -13.42 -21.22
N ASP A 212 4.85 -12.74 -22.17
CA ASP A 212 4.22 -11.63 -22.89
C ASP A 212 3.44 -12.15 -24.09
N LEU A 213 2.14 -11.94 -24.08
CA LEU A 213 1.21 -12.31 -25.14
C LEU A 213 0.80 -11.13 -26.02
N ASP A 214 1.60 -10.04 -26.02
CA ASP A 214 1.38 -8.75 -26.69
C ASP A 214 0.21 -7.93 -26.13
N PHE A 215 -0.93 -8.53 -25.85
CA PHE A 215 -2.13 -7.87 -25.30
C PHE A 215 -2.26 -8.02 -23.77
N PHE A 216 -1.62 -9.00 -23.18
CA PHE A 216 -1.44 -9.08 -21.73
C PHE A 216 -0.22 -9.95 -21.36
N VAL A 217 0.24 -9.81 -20.13
CA VAL A 217 1.36 -10.57 -19.59
C VAL A 217 0.84 -11.52 -18.51
N ILE A 218 1.18 -12.80 -18.62
CA ILE A 218 0.98 -13.75 -17.53
C ILE A 218 2.27 -13.79 -16.71
N ARG A 219 2.16 -13.67 -15.40
CA ARG A 219 3.32 -13.77 -14.52
C ARG A 219 3.10 -14.74 -13.36
N VAL A 220 4.20 -15.38 -12.99
CA VAL A 220 4.31 -16.19 -11.79
C VAL A 220 5.48 -15.66 -10.98
N ASP A 221 5.25 -15.31 -9.72
CA ASP A 221 6.26 -14.82 -8.80
C ASP A 221 6.38 -15.76 -7.60
N TRP A 222 7.60 -16.16 -7.28
CA TRP A 222 7.94 -16.86 -6.06
C TRP A 222 8.71 -15.91 -5.14
N GLY A 223 8.03 -15.44 -4.11
CA GLY A 223 8.55 -14.51 -3.13
C GLY A 223 9.07 -15.22 -1.87
N ILE A 224 10.13 -14.68 -1.30
CA ILE A 224 10.82 -15.17 -0.10
C ILE A 224 10.98 -14.02 0.87
N GLY A 225 10.38 -14.13 2.06
CA GLY A 225 10.54 -13.14 3.13
C GLY A 225 11.96 -13.11 3.67
N LEU A 226 12.46 -11.91 3.91
CA LEU A 226 13.77 -11.65 4.50
C LEU A 226 13.66 -11.03 5.88
N HIS A 227 12.77 -10.04 6.03
CA HIS A 227 12.64 -9.25 7.25
C HIS A 227 11.17 -9.00 7.62
N LEU A 228 10.85 -9.26 8.89
CA LEU A 228 9.58 -8.95 9.53
C LEU A 228 9.73 -7.72 10.42
N PRO A 229 8.82 -6.73 10.35
CA PRO A 229 8.99 -5.43 11.01
C PRO A 229 8.98 -5.46 12.53
N TYR A 230 8.46 -6.53 13.14
CA TYR A 230 8.35 -6.71 14.60
C TYR A 230 9.45 -7.59 15.21
N LYS A 231 10.49 -7.93 14.43
CA LYS A 231 11.62 -8.73 14.88
C LYS A 231 12.94 -8.01 14.65
N SER A 232 13.91 -8.29 15.48
CA SER A 232 15.30 -7.81 15.32
C SER A 232 16.10 -8.65 14.33
N GLY A 233 17.13 -8.04 13.74
CA GLY A 233 18.02 -8.69 12.77
C GLY A 233 17.54 -8.59 11.33
N PHE A 234 18.45 -8.69 10.37
CA PHE A 234 18.12 -8.55 8.95
C PHE A 234 17.33 -9.76 8.43
N TYR A 235 17.82 -10.98 8.64
CA TYR A 235 17.11 -12.20 8.30
C TYR A 235 16.45 -12.77 9.57
N ASN A 236 15.19 -12.43 9.77
CA ASN A 236 14.48 -12.71 11.02
C ASN A 236 13.16 -13.49 10.82
N VAL A 237 12.93 -14.01 9.62
CA VAL A 237 11.77 -14.86 9.32
C VAL A 237 11.85 -16.20 10.07
N PRO A 238 10.70 -16.81 10.44
CA PRO A 238 10.66 -18.02 11.28
C PRO A 238 11.38 -19.23 10.66
N SER A 239 11.21 -19.41 9.36
CA SER A 239 11.89 -20.44 8.57
C SER A 239 11.73 -20.15 7.09
N PHE A 240 12.65 -20.65 6.26
CA PHE A 240 12.55 -20.54 4.81
C PHE A 240 11.23 -21.09 4.27
N LYS A 241 10.79 -22.25 4.74
CA LYS A 241 9.52 -22.88 4.31
C LYS A 241 8.29 -22.02 4.59
N LYS A 242 8.26 -21.30 5.72
CA LYS A 242 7.14 -20.45 6.13
C LYS A 242 7.21 -19.03 5.55
N SER A 243 8.33 -18.65 4.93
CA SER A 243 8.53 -17.33 4.34
C SER A 243 8.29 -17.28 2.84
N GLN A 244 7.80 -18.36 2.25
CA GLN A 244 7.57 -18.46 0.81
C GLN A 244 6.13 -18.08 0.46
N THR A 245 5.98 -17.39 -0.65
CA THR A 245 4.67 -17.02 -1.23
C THR A 245 4.72 -17.16 -2.73
N LEU A 246 3.71 -17.79 -3.32
CA LEU A 246 3.57 -17.93 -4.76
C LEU A 246 2.40 -17.07 -5.24
N HIS A 247 2.64 -16.25 -6.25
CA HIS A 247 1.62 -15.42 -6.89
C HIS A 247 1.50 -15.75 -8.37
N LEU A 248 0.27 -15.94 -8.82
CA LEU A 248 -0.12 -15.94 -10.23
C LEU A 248 -0.90 -14.65 -10.50
N ALA A 249 -0.50 -13.87 -11.48
CA ALA A 249 -1.14 -12.61 -11.80
C ALA A 249 -1.08 -12.27 -13.29
N ILE A 250 -1.91 -11.32 -13.71
CA ILE A 250 -1.94 -10.77 -15.06
C ILE A 250 -1.36 -9.35 -15.01
N GLY A 251 -0.50 -9.03 -15.99
CA GLY A 251 0.21 -7.76 -16.07
C GLY A 251 1.53 -7.73 -15.30
N TYR A 252 2.28 -6.65 -15.49
CA TYR A 252 3.46 -6.37 -14.69
C TYR A 252 3.04 -5.89 -13.29
N PRO A 253 3.87 -6.11 -12.24
CA PRO A 253 3.51 -5.73 -10.87
C PRO A 253 3.44 -4.22 -10.67
N PHE A 254 4.16 -3.47 -11.47
CA PHE A 254 4.23 -2.00 -11.50
C PHE A 254 4.76 -1.51 -12.84
#